data_8b3827790311e87af93d5321c9aff1db
#
_entry.id   8b3827790311e87af93d5321c9aff1db
#
_cell.length_a   1.000
_cell.length_b   1.000
_cell.length_c   1.000
_cell.angle_alpha   90.00
_cell.angle_beta   90.00
_cell.angle_gamma   90.00
#
_symmetry.space_group_name_H-M   'P 1'
#
loop_
_entity.id
_entity.type
_entity.pdbx_description
1 polymer ?
#
loop_
_entity_poly.entity_id
_entity_poly.type
_entity_poly.pdbx_seq_one_letter_code
_entity_poly.pdbx_strand_id
1 'polypeptide(L)'
;VRVLIVGNRGDADPGLVGTRLSEVGFTFERNEREYPREWKSLAGIDVVVLLGSEWSVYWEGNEKEVAAEVDLVHTAMKRGVPIFGICFGAQLIAHALGGSVTRSQTPEVGWHDVSSTAYPDVLSGSWLQ
;
A
#
# COMPACT_ATOMS: atom_id res chain seq x y z
N VAL A 1 2.27 -9.40 -16.26
CA VAL A 1 2.59 -9.08 -14.85
C VAL A 1 1.30 -9.16 -14.04
N ARG A 2 1.31 -10.00 -12.99
CA ARG A 2 0.16 -10.17 -12.09
C ARG A 2 0.36 -9.36 -10.82
N VAL A 3 -0.59 -8.51 -10.52
CA VAL A 3 -0.57 -7.63 -9.35
C VAL A 3 -1.59 -8.12 -8.33
N LEU A 4 -1.16 -8.27 -7.08
CA LEU A 4 -2.07 -8.45 -5.96
C LEU A 4 -2.37 -7.09 -5.33
N ILE A 5 -3.64 -6.71 -5.33
CA ILE A 5 -4.12 -5.51 -4.67
C ILE A 5 -4.71 -5.88 -3.32
N VAL A 6 -4.35 -5.13 -2.28
CA VAL A 6 -5.00 -5.19 -0.96
C VAL A 6 -5.68 -3.86 -0.70
N GLY A 7 -6.97 -3.89 -0.46
CA GLY A 7 -7.78 -2.70 -0.19
C GLY A 7 -8.98 -3.03 0.67
N ASN A 8 -9.67 -2.01 1.17
CA ASN A 8 -10.88 -2.22 1.94
C ASN A 8 -12.02 -2.77 1.06
N ARG A 9 -12.93 -3.51 1.68
CA ARG A 9 -14.13 -4.01 1.00
C ARG A 9 -14.92 -2.86 0.41
N GLY A 10 -15.26 -3.01 -0.88
CA GLY A 10 -15.97 -1.98 -1.63
C GLY A 10 -15.12 -0.81 -2.11
N ASP A 11 -13.84 -0.72 -1.66
CA ASP A 11 -12.90 0.33 -2.05
C ASP A 11 -11.52 -0.26 -2.43
N ALA A 12 -11.52 -1.41 -3.06
CA ALA A 12 -10.31 -2.04 -3.60
C ALA A 12 -10.08 -1.68 -5.08
N ASP A 13 -10.61 -0.54 -5.53
CA ASP A 13 -10.32 0.00 -6.86
C ASP A 13 -8.99 0.76 -6.82
N PRO A 14 -7.97 0.33 -7.58
CA PRO A 14 -6.70 1.01 -7.64
C PRO A 14 -6.72 2.34 -8.41
N GLY A 15 -7.89 2.77 -8.91
CA GLY A 15 -8.09 4.05 -9.57
C GLY A 15 -7.13 4.28 -10.73
N LEU A 16 -6.54 5.48 -10.81
CA LEU A 16 -5.59 5.85 -11.86
C LEU A 16 -4.36 4.96 -11.91
N VAL A 17 -3.88 4.47 -10.76
CA VAL A 17 -2.75 3.52 -10.72
C VAL A 17 -3.12 2.24 -11.44
N GLY A 18 -4.29 1.69 -11.16
CA GLY A 18 -4.79 0.49 -11.83
C GLY A 18 -4.99 0.70 -13.33
N THR A 19 -5.56 1.85 -13.73
CA THR A 19 -5.71 2.21 -15.14
C THR A 19 -4.37 2.20 -15.87
N ARG A 20 -3.37 2.88 -15.32
CA ARG A 20 -2.03 2.95 -15.93
C ARG A 20 -1.34 1.59 -16.00
N LEU A 21 -1.44 0.79 -14.95
CA LEU A 21 -0.90 -0.56 -14.96
C LEU A 21 -1.61 -1.47 -15.98
N SER A 22 -2.93 -1.34 -16.13
CA SER A 22 -3.71 -2.07 -17.15
C SER A 22 -3.29 -1.73 -18.57
N GLU A 23 -3.04 -0.45 -18.85
CA GLU A 23 -2.58 0.02 -20.16
C GLU A 23 -1.25 -0.61 -20.61
N VAL A 24 -0.41 -0.99 -19.65
CA VAL A 24 0.86 -1.69 -19.91
C VAL A 24 0.76 -3.22 -19.71
N GLY A 25 -0.46 -3.75 -19.68
CA GLY A 25 -0.73 -5.19 -19.72
C GLY A 25 -0.69 -5.90 -18.37
N PHE A 26 -0.81 -5.20 -17.26
CA PHE A 26 -0.89 -5.82 -15.94
C PHE A 26 -2.30 -6.35 -15.66
N THR A 27 -2.37 -7.48 -14.98
CA THR A 27 -3.61 -8.10 -14.52
C THR A 27 -3.68 -8.09 -12.99
N PHE A 28 -4.89 -8.07 -12.44
CA PHE A 28 -5.09 -7.84 -11.01
C PHE A 28 -5.81 -8.99 -10.34
N GLU A 29 -5.32 -9.35 -9.16
CA GLU A 29 -6.03 -10.10 -8.14
C GLU A 29 -6.27 -9.19 -6.94
N ARG A 30 -7.33 -9.44 -6.16
CA ARG A 30 -7.69 -8.61 -5.03
C ARG A 30 -7.84 -9.43 -3.77
N ASN A 31 -7.36 -8.86 -2.67
CA ASN A 31 -7.62 -9.29 -1.31
C ASN A 31 -8.34 -8.16 -0.57
N GLU A 32 -9.44 -8.49 0.09
CA GLU A 32 -10.15 -7.55 0.96
C GLU A 32 -9.46 -7.51 2.33
N ARG A 33 -9.11 -6.32 2.78
CA ARG A 33 -8.34 -6.08 4.00
C ARG A 33 -9.00 -6.67 5.24
N GLU A 34 -10.32 -6.59 5.31
CA GLU A 34 -11.13 -7.05 6.43
C GLU A 34 -11.19 -8.57 6.55
N TYR A 35 -10.80 -9.32 5.52
CA TYR A 35 -10.92 -10.79 5.48
C TYR A 35 -9.57 -11.47 5.23
N PRO A 36 -8.55 -11.30 6.09
CA PRO A 36 -7.21 -11.83 5.82
C PRO A 36 -7.15 -13.37 5.74
N ARG A 37 -8.13 -14.06 6.31
CA ARG A 37 -8.21 -15.54 6.20
C ARG A 37 -8.62 -16.03 4.81
N GLU A 38 -9.20 -15.16 4.00
CA GLU A 38 -9.68 -15.45 2.64
C GLU A 38 -8.66 -15.02 1.58
N TRP A 39 -7.52 -14.46 2.00
CA TRP A 39 -6.54 -13.92 1.09
C TRP A 39 -5.91 -14.98 0.20
N LYS A 40 -5.76 -14.63 -1.05
CA LYS A 40 -5.00 -15.39 -2.01
C LYS A 40 -3.51 -15.34 -1.65
N SER A 41 -2.81 -16.43 -1.95
CA SER A 41 -1.38 -16.51 -1.72
C SER A 41 -0.60 -15.65 -2.73
N LEU A 42 0.68 -15.40 -2.44
CA LEU A 42 1.60 -14.73 -3.37
C LEU A 42 2.12 -15.64 -4.50
N ALA A 43 1.51 -16.81 -4.73
CA ALA A 43 1.94 -17.70 -5.81
C ALA A 43 1.64 -17.09 -7.18
N GLY A 44 2.69 -16.86 -7.98
CA GLY A 44 2.58 -16.25 -9.30
C GLY A 44 2.18 -14.76 -9.29
N ILE A 45 2.32 -14.09 -8.15
CA ILE A 45 2.19 -12.64 -8.04
C ILE A 45 3.55 -12.01 -8.27
N ASP A 46 3.60 -11.02 -9.14
CA ASP A 46 4.81 -10.31 -9.52
C ASP A 46 4.99 -9.00 -8.74
N VAL A 47 3.88 -8.38 -8.29
CA VAL A 47 3.88 -7.11 -7.54
C VAL A 47 2.73 -7.11 -6.54
N VAL A 48 2.93 -6.53 -5.37
CA VAL A 48 1.88 -6.24 -4.38
C VAL A 48 1.61 -4.74 -4.33
N VAL A 49 0.34 -4.34 -4.38
CA VAL A 49 -0.09 -2.96 -4.18
C VAL A 49 -1.00 -2.89 -2.96
N LEU A 50 -0.55 -2.15 -1.96
CA LEU A 50 -1.33 -1.86 -0.75
C LEU A 50 -2.00 -0.50 -0.92
N LEU A 51 -3.31 -0.49 -1.04
CA LEU A 51 -4.08 0.74 -1.24
C LEU A 51 -4.20 1.58 0.03
N GLY A 52 -4.61 2.81 -0.17
CA GLY A 52 -5.02 3.71 0.90
C GLY A 52 -6.23 3.18 1.68
N SER A 53 -6.51 3.83 2.78
CA SER A 53 -7.65 3.57 3.64
C SER A 53 -7.90 4.81 4.49
N GLU A 54 -9.10 4.93 5.02
CA GLU A 54 -9.38 5.85 6.14
C GLU A 54 -8.73 5.39 7.46
N TRP A 55 -8.25 4.13 7.52
CA TRP A 55 -7.60 3.57 8.68
C TRP A 55 -6.20 4.17 8.90
N SER A 56 -5.70 4.01 10.12
CA SER A 56 -4.31 4.25 10.48
C SER A 56 -3.75 3.02 11.18
N VAL A 57 -2.47 2.75 11.00
CA VAL A 57 -1.81 1.56 11.60
C VAL A 57 -1.80 1.59 13.13
N TYR A 58 -2.04 2.76 13.74
CA TYR A 58 -2.12 2.95 15.19
C TYR A 58 -3.55 2.99 15.74
N TRP A 59 -4.59 2.73 14.92
CA TRP A 59 -5.96 2.70 15.40
C TRP A 59 -6.26 1.39 16.13
N GLU A 60 -7.04 1.51 17.22
CA GLU A 60 -7.61 0.36 17.91
C GLU A 60 -8.72 -0.28 17.07
N GLY A 61 -8.74 -1.61 17.06
CA GLY A 61 -9.79 -2.40 16.39
C GLY A 61 -9.44 -2.93 15.01
N ASN A 62 -8.29 -2.56 14.43
CA ASN A 62 -7.79 -3.10 13.17
C ASN A 62 -6.44 -3.84 13.30
N GLU A 63 -6.05 -4.20 14.51
CA GLU A 63 -4.73 -4.79 14.79
C GLU A 63 -4.52 -6.11 14.05
N LYS A 64 -5.60 -6.89 13.85
CA LYS A 64 -5.53 -8.18 13.16
C LYS A 64 -5.26 -8.00 11.67
N GLU A 65 -5.93 -7.04 11.08
CA GLU A 65 -5.78 -6.69 9.67
C GLU A 65 -4.39 -6.09 9.41
N VAL A 66 -3.96 -5.18 10.27
CA VAL A 66 -2.60 -4.62 10.24
C VAL A 66 -1.55 -5.72 10.37
N ALA A 67 -1.70 -6.63 11.35
CA ALA A 67 -0.75 -7.74 11.52
C ALA A 67 -0.71 -8.65 10.29
N ALA A 68 -1.85 -8.96 9.69
CA ALA A 68 -1.90 -9.78 8.48
C ALA A 68 -1.22 -9.10 7.28
N GLU A 69 -1.40 -7.79 7.11
CA GLU A 69 -0.71 -7.05 6.05
C GLU A 69 0.79 -6.91 6.32
N VAL A 70 1.21 -6.76 7.57
CA VAL A 70 2.64 -6.80 7.97
C VAL A 70 3.26 -8.15 7.59
N ASP A 71 2.58 -9.25 7.88
CA ASP A 71 3.03 -10.59 7.50
C ASP A 71 3.10 -10.76 5.97
N LEU A 72 2.16 -10.17 5.24
CA LEU A 72 2.19 -10.13 3.77
C LEU A 72 3.40 -9.37 3.26
N VAL A 73 3.70 -8.19 3.82
CA VAL A 73 4.89 -7.39 3.47
C VAL A 73 6.16 -8.21 3.68
N HIS A 74 6.32 -8.81 4.86
CA HIS A 74 7.50 -9.65 5.16
C HIS A 74 7.60 -10.85 4.22
N THR A 75 6.47 -11.47 3.88
CA THR A 75 6.45 -12.60 2.95
C THR A 75 6.84 -12.19 1.54
N ALA A 76 6.33 -11.07 1.06
CA ALA A 76 6.68 -10.52 -0.24
C ALA A 76 8.17 -10.18 -0.32
N MET A 77 8.71 -9.52 0.70
CA MET A 77 10.14 -9.21 0.80
C MET A 77 11.01 -10.48 0.75
N LYS A 78 10.67 -11.50 1.53
CA LYS A 78 11.40 -12.78 1.53
C LYS A 78 11.39 -13.47 0.17
N ARG A 79 10.34 -13.25 -0.63
CA ARG A 79 10.21 -13.81 -1.98
C ARG A 79 10.77 -12.91 -3.07
N GLY A 80 11.26 -11.71 -2.74
CA GLY A 80 11.71 -10.73 -3.70
C GLY A 80 10.60 -10.13 -4.55
N VAL A 81 9.34 -10.18 -4.08
CA VAL A 81 8.18 -9.57 -4.74
C VAL A 81 8.13 -8.09 -4.37
N PRO A 82 8.22 -7.16 -5.34
CA PRO A 82 8.12 -5.73 -5.08
C PRO A 82 6.77 -5.35 -4.46
N ILE A 83 6.81 -4.33 -3.60
CA ILE A 83 5.62 -3.81 -2.92
C ILE A 83 5.51 -2.31 -3.16
N PHE A 84 4.32 -1.85 -3.48
CA PHE A 84 4.00 -0.44 -3.61
C PHE A 84 2.85 -0.08 -2.65
N GLY A 85 3.05 0.92 -1.81
CA GLY A 85 2.07 1.37 -0.83
C GLY A 85 1.58 2.79 -1.10
N ILE A 86 0.27 2.99 -0.99
CA ILE A 86 -0.38 4.29 -1.14
C ILE A 86 -1.05 4.66 0.18
N CYS A 87 -0.77 5.85 0.73
CA CYS A 87 -1.37 6.37 1.96
C CYS A 87 -1.23 5.37 3.12
N PHE A 88 -2.32 4.75 3.56
CA PHE A 88 -2.29 3.70 4.58
C PHE A 88 -1.31 2.57 4.22
N GLY A 89 -1.27 2.14 2.96
CA GLY A 89 -0.31 1.14 2.51
C GLY A 89 1.15 1.55 2.70
N ALA A 90 1.48 2.84 2.52
CA ALA A 90 2.81 3.37 2.80
C ALA A 90 3.11 3.38 4.32
N GLN A 91 2.12 3.75 5.15
CA GLN A 91 2.22 3.66 6.61
C GLN A 91 2.51 2.22 7.06
N LEU A 92 1.80 1.27 6.45
CA LEU A 92 1.94 -0.15 6.76
C LEU A 92 3.33 -0.67 6.41
N ILE A 93 3.86 -0.31 5.25
CA ILE A 93 5.23 -0.68 4.85
C ILE A 93 6.24 -0.08 5.84
N ALA A 94 6.10 1.19 6.19
CA ALA A 94 6.98 1.83 7.17
C ALA A 94 6.92 1.11 8.53
N HIS A 95 5.71 0.78 9.00
CA HIS A 95 5.51 0.03 10.25
C HIS A 95 6.12 -1.38 10.18
N ALA A 96 5.92 -2.12 9.10
CA ALA A 96 6.47 -3.45 8.90
C ALA A 96 8.01 -3.47 8.86
N LEU A 97 8.63 -2.37 8.43
CA LEU A 97 10.09 -2.20 8.41
C LEU A 97 10.65 -1.66 9.74
N GLY A 98 9.85 -1.57 10.79
CA GLY A 98 10.26 -1.09 12.11
C GLY A 98 10.26 0.44 12.23
N GLY A 99 9.70 1.15 11.27
CA GLY A 99 9.46 2.59 11.36
C GLY A 99 8.28 2.94 12.28
N SER A 100 8.17 4.20 12.66
CA SER A 100 7.06 4.71 13.45
C SER A 100 6.08 5.50 12.59
N VAL A 101 4.80 5.31 12.83
CA VAL A 101 3.71 6.10 12.24
C VAL A 101 2.90 6.71 13.38
N THR A 102 2.82 8.02 13.40
CA THR A 102 2.14 8.76 14.47
C THR A 102 1.19 9.79 13.86
N ARG A 103 0.17 10.15 14.64
CA ARG A 103 -0.73 11.22 14.25
C ARG A 103 0.02 12.54 14.21
N SER A 104 -0.07 13.26 13.07
CA SER A 104 0.46 14.63 12.97
C SER A 104 -0.36 15.59 13.83
N GLN A 105 0.31 16.58 14.42
CA GLN A 105 -0.35 17.66 15.13
C GLN A 105 -1.06 18.64 14.17
N THR A 106 -0.51 18.78 12.97
CA THR A 106 -1.07 19.64 11.92
C THR A 106 -1.35 18.80 10.68
N PRO A 107 -2.61 18.76 10.20
CA PRO A 107 -2.91 18.05 8.97
C PRO A 107 -2.25 18.76 7.78
N GLU A 108 -1.69 17.96 6.88
CA GLU A 108 -1.19 18.43 5.59
C GLU A 108 -2.32 18.30 4.57
N VAL A 109 -2.91 19.42 4.18
CA VAL A 109 -3.99 19.48 3.19
C VAL A 109 -3.66 20.56 2.18
N GLY A 110 -3.64 20.21 0.91
CA GLY A 110 -3.36 21.14 -0.19
C GLY A 110 -2.20 20.70 -1.07
N TRP A 111 -1.64 21.65 -1.82
CA TRP A 111 -0.48 21.40 -2.67
C TRP A 111 0.80 21.57 -1.88
N HIS A 112 1.61 20.53 -1.87
CA HIS A 112 2.90 20.50 -1.18
C HIS A 112 4.02 20.09 -2.15
N ASP A 113 5.17 20.74 -1.98
CA ASP A 113 6.37 20.34 -2.73
C ASP A 113 6.96 19.08 -2.11
N VAL A 114 7.15 18.08 -2.95
CA VAL A 114 7.71 16.79 -2.57
C VAL A 114 9.06 16.59 -3.26
N SER A 115 10.06 16.19 -2.52
CA SER A 115 11.36 15.81 -3.04
C SER A 115 11.84 14.50 -2.42
N SER A 116 12.38 13.62 -3.25
CA SER A 116 13.06 12.42 -2.78
C SER A 116 14.53 12.73 -2.51
N THR A 117 15.01 12.37 -1.33
CA THR A 117 16.43 12.51 -0.97
C THR A 117 17.28 11.34 -1.46
N ALA A 118 16.68 10.16 -1.60
CA ALA A 118 17.38 8.94 -2.03
C ALA A 118 17.34 8.73 -3.55
N TYR A 119 16.24 9.09 -4.17
CA TYR A 119 16.00 8.89 -5.61
C TYR A 119 15.34 10.14 -6.21
N PRO A 120 16.10 11.24 -6.40
CA PRO A 120 15.53 12.53 -6.82
C PRO A 120 14.84 12.50 -8.18
N ASP A 121 15.22 11.55 -9.05
CA ASP A 121 14.63 11.41 -10.38
C ASP A 121 13.29 10.64 -10.40
N VAL A 122 12.89 10.04 -9.27
CA VAL A 122 11.68 9.20 -9.17
C VAL A 122 10.48 10.00 -8.68
N LEU A 123 10.69 10.89 -7.72
CA LEU A 123 9.62 11.66 -7.09
C LEU A 123 10.08 13.10 -6.86
N SER A 124 9.66 14.00 -7.72
CA SER A 124 9.83 15.44 -7.53
C SER A 124 8.62 16.18 -8.11
N GLY A 125 8.24 17.29 -7.50
CA GLY A 125 7.13 18.11 -7.96
C GLY A 125 6.18 18.52 -6.83
N SER A 126 5.08 19.16 -7.20
CA SER A 126 4.01 19.53 -6.27
C SER A 126 2.89 18.50 -6.31
N TRP A 127 2.47 18.04 -5.16
CA TRP A 127 1.44 17.03 -4.98
C TRP A 127 0.31 17.56 -4.10
N LEU A 128 -0.92 17.22 -4.47
CA LEU A 128 -2.08 17.46 -3.64
C LEU A 128 -2.15 16.39 -2.54
N GLN A 129 -2.28 16.82 -1.31
CA GLN A 129 -2.47 15.97 -0.13
C GLN A 129 -3.83 16.26 0.53
#